data_4147e20343ab7d2a2943e032bb76661b
#
_entry.id   4147e20343ab7d2a2943e032bb76661b
#
_cell.length_a   1.000
_cell.length_b   1.000
_cell.length_c   1.000
_cell.angle_alpha   90.00
_cell.angle_beta   90.00
_cell.angle_gamma   90.00
#
_symmetry.space_group_name_H-M   'P 1'
#
loop_
_entity.id
_entity.type
_entity.pdbx_description
1 polymer ?
#
loop_
_entity_poly.entity_id
_entity_poly.type
_entity_poly.pdbx_seq_one_letter_code
_entity_poly.pdbx_strand_id
1 'polypeptide(L)'
;MASIKYNLKSGTSIIYIFISCGRISNNGFQVRKSIGKKIVNSKNWLISKEKVRECQEELNAKLINRFINQHRTKVEQRLLELSNYEIEVSKGAVIEIIDNLDNSIQQKTNRAKFSFCSHLKDYVSLMESGKKINLVNAKKFSKNTVKGYKTLIKNIEEFESYKRVIKPHQIDYKLYQELLYFFRVEVEKKYTDNYIGSIIKMFKAFIKNYLQLELNLKLPNYNPEHWKKPTSETLKTYLTLSEIKTLLHLNLAEYPKEYESVRDAYCFIALSCGLRVGDYMKLNKKDNITTEIRKGKDYKLLTFKESKNGKYVKAPIPKDAYSIIIKHNGFPRLSSEQKSNKILKELGELCQFNQWVEPEKKNNPIQKKRKYELMTNHTARRSFCTNAYDLGTDLIQIMKISGHSSPDVLLEYINKTLDEYADKMTETPYYKAVDNLDDYLGLKAI
;
A
#
# COMPACT_ATOMS: atom_id res chain seq x y z
N MET A 1 -39.47 7.73 -39.97
CA MET A 1 -38.23 8.25 -39.29
C MET A 1 -38.63 9.12 -38.10
N ALA A 2 -37.87 9.06 -37.03
CA ALA A 2 -38.07 9.96 -35.89
C ALA A 2 -37.69 11.38 -36.28
N SER A 3 -38.52 12.38 -35.88
CA SER A 3 -38.22 13.78 -36.08
C SER A 3 -37.52 14.35 -34.82
N ILE A 4 -36.34 14.94 -34.97
CA ILE A 4 -35.57 15.50 -33.88
C ILE A 4 -35.55 17.03 -34.04
N LYS A 5 -35.99 17.74 -33.01
CA LYS A 5 -35.99 19.22 -32.97
C LYS A 5 -35.43 19.73 -31.68
N TYR A 6 -34.79 20.89 -31.72
CA TYR A 6 -34.32 21.62 -30.54
C TYR A 6 -35.09 22.92 -30.41
N ASN A 7 -35.51 23.23 -29.20
CA ASN A 7 -36.19 24.50 -28.93
C ASN A 7 -36.07 24.89 -27.47
N LEU A 8 -36.38 26.12 -27.14
CA LEU A 8 -36.51 26.56 -25.77
C LEU A 8 -37.82 26.05 -25.16
N LYS A 9 -37.79 25.76 -23.85
CA LYS A 9 -39.02 25.59 -23.11
C LYS A 9 -39.68 26.97 -22.95
N SER A 10 -41.02 27.02 -23.22
CA SER A 10 -41.81 28.27 -23.05
C SER A 10 -41.52 28.91 -21.71
N GLY A 11 -41.27 30.22 -21.73
CA GLY A 11 -40.95 31.02 -20.55
C GLY A 11 -39.55 30.78 -19.92
N THR A 12 -38.69 30.06 -20.60
CA THR A 12 -37.31 29.75 -20.09
C THR A 12 -36.24 29.98 -21.15
N SER A 13 -34.98 30.09 -20.70
CA SER A 13 -33.81 30.13 -21.56
C SER A 13 -33.12 28.77 -21.70
N ILE A 14 -33.80 27.69 -21.29
CA ILE A 14 -33.23 26.33 -21.29
C ILE A 14 -33.56 25.64 -22.62
N ILE A 15 -32.56 25.01 -23.24
CA ILE A 15 -32.70 24.28 -24.52
C ILE A 15 -33.15 22.85 -24.23
N TYR A 16 -34.18 22.40 -24.95
CA TYR A 16 -34.72 21.06 -24.92
C TYR A 16 -34.59 20.38 -26.26
N ILE A 17 -34.37 19.06 -26.24
CA ILE A 17 -34.58 18.19 -27.39
C ILE A 17 -36.01 17.67 -27.40
N PHE A 18 -36.60 17.61 -28.55
CA PHE A 18 -37.92 17.05 -28.86
C PHE A 18 -37.73 15.96 -29.88
N ILE A 19 -38.06 14.70 -29.54
CA ILE A 19 -38.00 13.57 -30.44
C ILE A 19 -39.43 13.07 -30.61
N SER A 20 -39.91 13.10 -31.84
CA SER A 20 -41.25 12.62 -32.21
C SER A 20 -41.12 11.37 -33.04
N CYS A 21 -41.56 10.23 -32.53
CA CYS A 21 -41.62 8.96 -33.23
C CYS A 21 -43.07 8.71 -33.71
N GLY A 22 -43.38 9.25 -34.91
CA GLY A 22 -44.66 8.99 -35.57
C GLY A 22 -44.63 7.71 -36.37
N ARG A 23 -45.74 6.91 -36.38
CA ARG A 23 -46.06 5.75 -37.21
C ARG A 23 -45.05 4.58 -37.30
N ILE A 24 -43.98 4.54 -36.54
CA ILE A 24 -43.08 3.37 -36.47
C ILE A 24 -43.53 2.42 -35.36
N SER A 25 -44.35 2.88 -34.43
CA SER A 25 -45.07 2.07 -33.47
C SER A 25 -46.57 2.37 -33.59
N ASN A 26 -47.45 1.39 -33.32
CA ASN A 26 -48.91 1.55 -33.36
C ASN A 26 -49.45 2.67 -32.44
N ASN A 27 -48.59 3.26 -31.58
CA ASN A 27 -48.88 4.42 -30.73
C ASN A 27 -47.70 5.42 -30.85
N GLY A 28 -47.83 6.41 -31.74
CA GLY A 28 -46.83 7.49 -31.85
C GLY A 28 -46.62 8.19 -30.50
N PHE A 29 -45.36 8.42 -30.11
CA PHE A 29 -45.01 9.11 -28.86
C PHE A 29 -44.05 10.26 -29.09
N GLN A 30 -43.99 11.16 -28.13
CA GLN A 30 -43.05 12.27 -28.09
C GLN A 30 -42.23 12.26 -26.80
N VAL A 31 -40.93 12.41 -26.95
CA VAL A 31 -39.98 12.61 -25.83
C VAL A 31 -39.52 14.05 -25.83
N ARG A 32 -39.54 14.68 -24.65
CA ARG A 32 -39.04 16.03 -24.42
C ARG A 32 -38.09 16.03 -23.24
N LYS A 33 -36.84 16.47 -23.45
CA LYS A 33 -35.82 16.48 -22.39
C LYS A 33 -34.91 17.68 -22.51
N SER A 34 -34.45 18.23 -21.38
CA SER A 34 -33.43 19.27 -21.35
C SER A 34 -32.08 18.70 -21.76
N ILE A 35 -31.33 19.41 -22.58
CA ILE A 35 -29.94 19.08 -22.92
C ILE A 35 -28.91 19.76 -22.00
N GLY A 36 -29.34 20.30 -20.87
CA GLY A 36 -28.45 20.92 -19.88
C GLY A 36 -27.80 22.24 -20.36
N LYS A 37 -28.27 22.83 -21.48
CA LYS A 37 -27.74 24.09 -22.01
C LYS A 37 -28.75 25.21 -21.80
N LYS A 38 -28.23 26.39 -21.42
CA LYS A 38 -29.01 27.61 -21.19
C LYS A 38 -28.38 28.75 -21.99
N ILE A 39 -29.22 29.60 -22.57
CA ILE A 39 -28.82 30.85 -23.23
C ILE A 39 -29.10 32.03 -22.31
N VAL A 40 -28.44 33.14 -22.55
CA VAL A 40 -28.59 34.36 -21.73
C VAL A 40 -29.97 35.02 -21.97
N ASN A 41 -30.30 35.24 -23.24
CA ASN A 41 -31.55 35.87 -23.64
C ASN A 41 -32.34 35.00 -24.62
N SER A 42 -33.58 34.66 -24.27
CA SER A 42 -34.46 33.81 -25.09
C SER A 42 -34.72 34.38 -26.50
N LYS A 43 -34.67 35.69 -26.69
CA LYS A 43 -34.80 36.35 -28.01
C LYS A 43 -33.65 36.01 -28.98
N ASN A 44 -32.54 35.55 -28.45
CA ASN A 44 -31.38 35.12 -29.26
C ASN A 44 -31.51 33.67 -29.78
N TRP A 45 -32.62 33.01 -29.52
CA TRP A 45 -32.90 31.69 -30.10
C TRP A 45 -33.54 31.82 -31.48
N LEU A 46 -32.89 31.28 -32.52
CA LEU A 46 -33.34 31.26 -33.90
C LEU A 46 -34.15 29.98 -34.16
N ILE A 47 -35.47 30.05 -34.00
CA ILE A 47 -36.39 28.88 -34.07
C ILE A 47 -36.24 28.13 -35.39
N SER A 48 -36.24 28.83 -36.53
CA SER A 48 -36.15 28.22 -37.86
C SER A 48 -34.84 27.50 -38.15
N LYS A 49 -33.76 27.92 -37.45
CA LYS A 49 -32.41 27.37 -37.62
C LYS A 49 -31.99 26.49 -36.42
N GLU A 50 -32.82 26.38 -35.41
CA GLU A 50 -32.59 25.59 -34.19
C GLU A 50 -31.20 25.87 -33.56
N LYS A 51 -30.81 27.14 -33.48
CA LYS A 51 -29.50 27.58 -33.00
C LYS A 51 -29.57 28.91 -32.26
N VAL A 52 -28.53 29.18 -31.48
CA VAL A 52 -28.32 30.44 -30.77
C VAL A 52 -27.70 31.46 -31.72
N ARG A 53 -28.22 32.70 -31.74
CA ARG A 53 -27.62 33.83 -32.49
C ARG A 53 -26.26 34.14 -31.89
N GLU A 54 -25.26 34.24 -32.76
CA GLU A 54 -23.92 34.65 -32.37
C GLU A 54 -23.88 36.20 -32.25
N CYS A 55 -23.89 36.69 -31.01
CA CYS A 55 -23.86 38.11 -30.66
C CYS A 55 -23.09 38.33 -29.36
N GLN A 56 -22.83 39.60 -29.03
CA GLN A 56 -22.06 39.98 -27.82
C GLN A 56 -22.72 39.51 -26.50
N GLU A 57 -24.05 39.40 -26.45
CA GLU A 57 -24.75 38.91 -25.26
C GLU A 57 -24.61 37.38 -25.07
N GLU A 58 -24.31 36.63 -26.13
CA GLU A 58 -24.25 35.16 -26.15
C GLU A 58 -22.83 34.66 -26.46
N LEU A 59 -21.89 34.96 -25.58
CA LEU A 59 -20.46 34.62 -25.74
C LEU A 59 -20.22 33.11 -26.01
N ASN A 60 -21.10 32.27 -25.54
CA ASN A 60 -21.03 30.81 -25.72
C ASN A 60 -21.83 30.29 -26.93
N ALA A 61 -22.43 31.14 -27.75
CA ALA A 61 -23.29 30.73 -28.86
C ALA A 61 -22.63 29.70 -29.80
N LYS A 62 -21.40 29.92 -30.22
CA LYS A 62 -20.65 28.95 -31.06
C LYS A 62 -20.48 27.60 -30.42
N LEU A 63 -20.18 27.56 -29.13
CA LEU A 63 -20.01 26.31 -28.37
C LEU A 63 -21.34 25.56 -28.22
N ILE A 64 -22.41 26.31 -27.92
CA ILE A 64 -23.77 25.74 -27.79
C ILE A 64 -24.25 25.19 -29.14
N ASN A 65 -24.06 25.94 -30.22
CA ASN A 65 -24.45 25.51 -31.55
C ASN A 65 -23.68 24.27 -32.01
N ARG A 66 -22.38 24.22 -31.76
CA ARG A 66 -21.55 23.02 -32.02
C ARG A 66 -22.03 21.82 -31.21
N PHE A 67 -22.38 22.04 -29.96
CA PHE A 67 -22.91 21.00 -29.08
C PHE A 67 -24.24 20.44 -29.62
N ILE A 68 -25.19 21.31 -30.01
CA ILE A 68 -26.49 20.90 -30.57
C ILE A 68 -26.27 20.04 -31.80
N ASN A 69 -25.42 20.43 -32.74
CA ASN A 69 -25.13 19.66 -33.94
C ASN A 69 -24.55 18.29 -33.61
N GLN A 70 -23.54 18.23 -32.75
CA GLN A 70 -22.92 16.96 -32.33
C GLN A 70 -23.89 16.05 -31.57
N HIS A 71 -24.76 16.61 -30.74
CA HIS A 71 -25.78 15.90 -30.01
C HIS A 71 -26.83 15.32 -30.96
N ARG A 72 -27.27 16.09 -31.92
CA ARG A 72 -28.20 15.65 -32.99
C ARG A 72 -27.63 14.46 -33.74
N THR A 73 -26.43 14.57 -34.31
CA THR A 73 -25.81 13.47 -35.07
C THR A 73 -25.72 12.19 -34.28
N LYS A 74 -25.42 12.26 -33.01
CA LYS A 74 -25.33 11.07 -32.15
C LYS A 74 -26.67 10.46 -31.82
N VAL A 75 -27.71 11.29 -31.58
CA VAL A 75 -29.08 10.78 -31.37
C VAL A 75 -29.57 10.12 -32.61
N GLU A 76 -29.39 10.73 -33.80
CA GLU A 76 -29.74 10.17 -35.10
C GLU A 76 -29.07 8.81 -35.34
N GLN A 77 -27.78 8.73 -35.10
CA GLN A 77 -27.00 7.50 -35.25
C GLN A 77 -27.53 6.38 -34.35
N ARG A 78 -27.82 6.68 -33.08
CA ARG A 78 -28.36 5.69 -32.14
C ARG A 78 -29.78 5.23 -32.48
N LEU A 79 -30.62 6.14 -32.94
CA LEU A 79 -31.97 5.78 -33.41
C LEU A 79 -31.92 4.93 -34.66
N LEU A 80 -30.98 5.19 -35.58
CA LEU A 80 -30.73 4.39 -36.77
C LEU A 80 -30.25 2.97 -36.41
N GLU A 81 -29.32 2.86 -35.44
CA GLU A 81 -28.85 1.58 -34.93
C GLU A 81 -30.01 0.72 -34.41
N LEU A 82 -30.92 1.30 -33.59
CA LEU A 82 -32.10 0.58 -33.12
C LEU A 82 -33.01 0.09 -34.27
N SER A 83 -33.20 0.93 -35.27
CA SER A 83 -33.99 0.58 -36.44
C SER A 83 -33.38 -0.56 -37.27
N ASN A 84 -32.03 -0.57 -37.38
CA ASN A 84 -31.32 -1.61 -38.13
C ASN A 84 -31.32 -2.98 -37.44
N TYR A 85 -31.49 -3.01 -36.13
CA TYR A 85 -31.59 -4.26 -35.35
C TYR A 85 -33.04 -4.73 -35.15
N GLU A 86 -34.02 -4.14 -35.87
CA GLU A 86 -35.45 -4.45 -35.73
C GLU A 86 -35.99 -4.32 -34.28
N ILE A 87 -35.29 -3.52 -33.44
CA ILE A 87 -35.73 -3.29 -32.08
C ILE A 87 -36.80 -2.21 -32.09
N GLU A 88 -37.97 -2.53 -31.50
CA GLU A 88 -39.07 -1.58 -31.37
C GLU A 88 -38.60 -0.35 -30.56
N VAL A 89 -38.71 0.83 -31.18
CA VAL A 89 -38.30 2.10 -30.57
C VAL A 89 -39.34 2.52 -29.53
N SER A 90 -39.11 2.15 -28.27
CA SER A 90 -39.98 2.54 -27.16
C SER A 90 -39.58 3.92 -26.59
N LYS A 91 -40.55 4.57 -25.90
CA LYS A 91 -40.29 5.83 -25.22
C LYS A 91 -39.16 5.71 -24.19
N GLY A 92 -39.06 4.59 -23.49
CA GLY A 92 -37.99 4.29 -22.53
C GLY A 92 -36.62 4.22 -23.20
N ALA A 93 -36.52 3.50 -24.33
CA ALA A 93 -35.26 3.39 -25.09
C ALA A 93 -34.76 4.75 -25.59
N VAL A 94 -35.63 5.65 -26.03
CA VAL A 94 -35.27 6.99 -26.47
C VAL A 94 -34.78 7.86 -25.29
N ILE A 95 -35.41 7.75 -24.11
CA ILE A 95 -34.95 8.45 -22.91
C ILE A 95 -33.58 7.95 -22.49
N GLU A 96 -33.37 6.63 -22.52
CA GLU A 96 -32.08 6.01 -22.18
C GLU A 96 -30.94 6.46 -23.12
N ILE A 97 -31.22 6.56 -24.41
CA ILE A 97 -30.28 7.10 -25.42
C ILE A 97 -29.84 8.52 -25.02
N ILE A 98 -30.80 9.40 -24.70
CA ILE A 98 -30.51 10.78 -24.34
C ILE A 98 -29.67 10.80 -23.04
N ASP A 99 -30.05 10.03 -22.01
CA ASP A 99 -29.34 9.96 -20.72
C ASP A 99 -27.92 9.45 -20.88
N ASN A 100 -27.71 8.40 -21.68
CA ASN A 100 -26.39 7.85 -21.94
C ASN A 100 -25.50 8.82 -22.73
N LEU A 101 -26.07 9.62 -23.62
CA LEU A 101 -25.33 10.68 -24.32
C LEU A 101 -24.97 11.83 -23.40
N ASP A 102 -25.88 12.27 -22.54
CA ASP A 102 -25.63 13.33 -21.57
C ASP A 102 -24.56 12.88 -20.54
N ASN A 103 -24.65 11.65 -20.05
CA ASN A 103 -23.64 11.06 -19.17
C ASN A 103 -22.27 10.93 -19.86
N SER A 104 -22.24 10.56 -21.15
CA SER A 104 -20.98 10.49 -21.91
C SER A 104 -20.33 11.86 -22.15
N ILE A 105 -21.15 12.91 -22.24
CA ILE A 105 -20.70 14.30 -22.41
C ILE A 105 -20.25 14.88 -21.07
N GLN A 106 -20.97 14.58 -19.96
CA GLN A 106 -20.55 14.95 -18.62
C GLN A 106 -19.23 14.24 -18.22
N GLN A 107 -19.04 12.98 -18.60
CA GLN A 107 -17.75 12.28 -18.43
C GLN A 107 -16.62 12.94 -19.24
N LYS A 108 -16.88 13.48 -20.43
CA LYS A 108 -15.89 14.22 -21.22
C LYS A 108 -15.55 15.59 -20.61
N THR A 109 -16.53 16.30 -20.03
CA THR A 109 -16.29 17.57 -19.30
C THR A 109 -15.60 17.33 -17.95
N ASN A 110 -15.87 16.21 -17.28
CA ASN A 110 -15.14 15.78 -16.09
C ASN A 110 -13.71 15.31 -16.43
N ARG A 111 -13.46 14.74 -17.62
CA ARG A 111 -12.11 14.45 -18.12
C ARG A 111 -11.26 15.72 -18.32
N ALA A 112 -11.85 16.86 -18.63
CA ALA A 112 -11.14 18.15 -18.71
C ALA A 112 -10.74 18.71 -17.33
N LYS A 113 -11.36 18.24 -16.25
CA LYS A 113 -11.11 18.65 -14.86
C LYS A 113 -10.38 17.57 -14.02
N PHE A 114 -9.97 16.44 -14.65
CA PHE A 114 -9.27 15.40 -13.92
C PHE A 114 -7.90 15.92 -13.44
N SER A 115 -7.66 15.84 -12.15
CA SER A 115 -6.36 16.01 -11.52
C SER A 115 -6.07 14.78 -10.68
N PHE A 116 -4.99 14.08 -11.01
CA PHE A 116 -4.57 12.88 -10.27
C PHE A 116 -4.33 13.21 -8.79
N CYS A 117 -3.60 14.30 -8.53
CA CYS A 117 -3.32 14.74 -7.17
C CYS A 117 -4.58 15.16 -6.41
N SER A 118 -5.56 15.80 -7.05
CA SER A 118 -6.83 16.14 -6.40
C SER A 118 -7.57 14.88 -5.94
N HIS A 119 -7.74 13.91 -6.82
CA HIS A 119 -8.39 12.64 -6.47
C HIS A 119 -7.61 11.85 -5.40
N LEU A 120 -6.28 11.92 -5.41
CA LEU A 120 -5.47 11.29 -4.38
C LEU A 120 -5.65 11.98 -3.01
N LYS A 121 -5.78 13.31 -2.97
CA LYS A 121 -6.12 14.09 -1.77
C LYS A 121 -7.51 13.72 -1.23
N ASP A 122 -8.50 13.60 -2.12
CA ASP A 122 -9.86 13.17 -1.76
C ASP A 122 -9.85 11.77 -1.14
N TYR A 123 -9.11 10.84 -1.76
CA TYR A 123 -8.96 9.48 -1.24
C TYR A 123 -8.34 9.46 0.16
N VAL A 124 -7.31 10.27 0.40
CA VAL A 124 -6.67 10.40 1.72
C VAL A 124 -7.64 11.00 2.74
N SER A 125 -8.40 12.02 2.38
CA SER A 125 -9.43 12.62 3.24
C SER A 125 -10.50 11.60 3.65
N LEU A 126 -10.95 10.75 2.72
CA LEU A 126 -11.87 9.66 3.02
C LEU A 126 -11.28 8.61 3.97
N MET A 127 -9.97 8.31 3.85
CA MET A 127 -9.26 7.44 4.79
C MET A 127 -9.18 8.06 6.19
N GLU A 128 -8.85 9.36 6.29
CA GLU A 128 -8.71 10.08 7.56
C GLU A 128 -10.02 10.19 8.31
N SER A 129 -11.10 10.53 7.59
CA SER A 129 -12.45 10.58 8.16
C SER A 129 -13.01 9.20 8.53
N GLY A 130 -12.37 8.11 8.10
CA GLY A 130 -12.83 6.75 8.31
C GLY A 130 -14.04 6.36 7.43
N LYS A 131 -14.43 7.20 6.47
CA LYS A 131 -15.44 6.88 5.46
C LYS A 131 -14.94 5.80 4.48
N LYS A 132 -13.62 5.75 4.26
CA LYS A 132 -12.98 4.68 3.48
C LYS A 132 -12.39 3.62 4.38
N ILE A 133 -12.74 2.37 4.12
CA ILE A 133 -12.22 1.20 4.82
C ILE A 133 -11.26 0.40 3.93
N ASN A 134 -10.37 -0.35 4.55
CA ASN A 134 -9.49 -1.26 3.84
C ASN A 134 -10.27 -2.48 3.35
N LEU A 135 -10.27 -2.74 2.05
CA LEU A 135 -11.02 -3.82 1.41
C LEU A 135 -10.56 -5.23 1.84
N VAL A 136 -9.32 -5.37 2.35
CA VAL A 136 -8.77 -6.67 2.75
C VAL A 136 -9.29 -7.13 4.11
N ASN A 137 -9.51 -6.20 5.04
CA ASN A 137 -9.83 -6.55 6.43
C ASN A 137 -11.05 -5.78 6.99
N ALA A 138 -11.75 -5.03 6.16
CA ALA A 138 -12.91 -4.21 6.50
C ALA A 138 -12.70 -3.23 7.69
N LYS A 139 -11.42 -2.84 7.96
CA LYS A 139 -11.07 -1.92 9.06
C LYS A 139 -10.68 -0.55 8.52
N LYS A 140 -10.71 0.46 9.38
CA LYS A 140 -10.15 1.78 9.09
C LYS A 140 -8.65 1.66 8.76
N PHE A 141 -8.17 2.51 7.88
CA PHE A 141 -6.74 2.57 7.58
C PHE A 141 -5.92 3.01 8.79
N SER A 142 -4.74 2.41 8.97
CA SER A 142 -3.82 2.83 10.03
C SER A 142 -3.25 4.23 9.76
N LYS A 143 -2.89 4.97 10.82
CA LYS A 143 -2.22 6.27 10.70
C LYS A 143 -0.96 6.19 9.82
N ASN A 144 -0.21 5.09 9.88
CA ASN A 144 0.98 4.90 9.06
C ASN A 144 0.65 4.71 7.58
N THR A 145 -0.45 4.01 7.26
CA THR A 145 -0.92 3.88 5.87
C THR A 145 -1.32 5.23 5.30
N VAL A 146 -2.09 6.02 6.06
CA VAL A 146 -2.48 7.39 5.67
C VAL A 146 -1.24 8.28 5.47
N LYS A 147 -0.25 8.22 6.37
CA LYS A 147 1.03 8.93 6.23
C LYS A 147 1.76 8.53 4.93
N GLY A 148 1.75 7.24 4.58
CA GLY A 148 2.32 6.76 3.32
C GLY A 148 1.65 7.39 2.09
N TYR A 149 0.32 7.48 2.07
CA TYR A 149 -0.39 8.15 0.99
C TYR A 149 -0.16 9.66 0.95
N LYS A 150 -0.01 10.33 2.10
CA LYS A 150 0.43 11.75 2.14
C LYS A 150 1.82 11.94 1.53
N THR A 151 2.72 10.99 1.75
CA THR A 151 4.03 10.99 1.09
C THR A 151 3.89 10.75 -0.42
N LEU A 152 2.99 9.84 -0.84
CA LEU A 152 2.68 9.65 -2.27
C LEU A 152 2.18 10.93 -2.92
N ILE A 153 1.28 11.70 -2.26
CA ILE A 153 0.82 13.00 -2.77
C ILE A 153 2.01 13.90 -3.06
N LYS A 154 2.92 14.09 -2.09
CA LYS A 154 4.11 14.94 -2.26
C LYS A 154 4.98 14.51 -3.45
N ASN A 155 5.23 13.21 -3.56
CA ASN A 155 6.04 12.66 -4.65
C ASN A 155 5.39 12.86 -6.02
N ILE A 156 4.07 12.77 -6.11
CA ILE A 156 3.35 12.98 -7.38
C ILE A 156 3.23 14.47 -7.70
N GLU A 157 3.01 15.32 -6.70
CA GLU A 157 3.05 16.78 -6.89
C GLU A 157 4.41 17.24 -7.41
N GLU A 158 5.50 16.70 -6.86
CA GLU A 158 6.87 16.96 -7.33
C GLU A 158 7.03 16.50 -8.78
N PHE A 159 6.60 15.29 -9.13
CA PHE A 159 6.62 14.79 -10.50
C PHE A 159 5.79 15.67 -11.45
N GLU A 160 4.54 16.02 -11.05
CA GLU A 160 3.67 16.85 -11.91
C GLU A 160 4.20 18.26 -12.11
N SER A 161 4.89 18.84 -11.12
CA SER A 161 5.52 20.15 -11.23
C SER A 161 6.74 20.15 -12.17
N TYR A 162 7.47 19.03 -12.21
CA TYR A 162 8.69 18.90 -12.99
C TYR A 162 8.46 18.42 -14.43
N LYS A 163 7.47 17.56 -14.64
CA LYS A 163 7.19 16.93 -15.94
C LYS A 163 5.87 17.41 -16.54
N ARG A 164 4.77 16.95 -16.01
CA ARG A 164 3.42 17.19 -16.53
C ARG A 164 2.34 16.65 -15.59
N VAL A 165 1.16 17.24 -15.67
CA VAL A 165 -0.04 16.73 -14.98
C VAL A 165 -0.44 15.36 -15.55
N ILE A 166 -0.68 14.40 -14.68
CA ILE A 166 -1.11 13.04 -15.05
C ILE A 166 -2.58 13.07 -15.46
N LYS A 167 -2.86 12.62 -16.70
CA LYS A 167 -4.23 12.46 -17.24
C LYS A 167 -4.63 10.99 -17.32
N PRO A 168 -5.93 10.63 -17.26
CA PRO A 168 -6.37 9.22 -17.26
C PRO A 168 -5.85 8.38 -18.42
N HIS A 169 -5.88 8.91 -19.64
CA HIS A 169 -5.41 8.21 -20.83
C HIS A 169 -3.89 8.05 -20.92
N GLN A 170 -3.16 8.74 -20.04
CA GLN A 170 -1.69 8.70 -19.93
C GLN A 170 -1.21 7.79 -18.78
N ILE A 171 -2.14 7.14 -18.06
CA ILE A 171 -1.79 6.13 -17.08
C ILE A 171 -1.53 4.83 -17.84
N ASP A 172 -0.31 4.69 -18.33
CA ASP A 172 0.17 3.63 -19.19
C ASP A 172 1.59 3.17 -18.80
N TYR A 173 2.20 2.30 -19.60
CA TYR A 173 3.56 1.82 -19.34
C TYR A 173 4.60 2.95 -19.51
N LYS A 174 4.36 3.93 -20.37
CA LYS A 174 5.26 5.07 -20.55
C LYS A 174 5.32 5.93 -19.29
N LEU A 175 4.17 6.23 -18.68
CA LEU A 175 4.13 6.95 -17.39
C LEU A 175 4.90 6.19 -16.30
N TYR A 176 4.74 4.85 -16.25
CA TYR A 176 5.51 4.05 -15.30
C TYR A 176 7.02 4.20 -15.48
N GLN A 177 7.51 4.14 -16.73
CA GLN A 177 8.93 4.35 -17.02
C GLN A 177 9.40 5.77 -16.66
N GLU A 178 8.59 6.79 -16.96
CA GLU A 178 8.86 8.20 -16.60
C GLU A 178 8.96 8.38 -15.07
N LEU A 179 8.06 7.76 -14.30
CA LEU A 179 8.10 7.79 -12.83
C LEU A 179 9.36 7.10 -12.28
N LEU A 180 9.72 5.93 -12.82
CA LEU A 180 10.95 5.25 -12.41
C LEU A 180 12.19 6.08 -12.66
N TYR A 181 12.30 6.66 -13.87
CA TYR A 181 13.43 7.51 -14.25
C TYR A 181 13.50 8.77 -13.38
N PHE A 182 12.36 9.42 -13.20
CA PHE A 182 12.27 10.61 -12.36
C PHE A 182 12.78 10.35 -10.94
N PHE A 183 12.26 9.33 -10.26
CA PHE A 183 12.65 9.02 -8.88
C PHE A 183 14.06 8.45 -8.73
N ARG A 184 14.64 7.84 -9.77
CA ARG A 184 16.01 7.31 -9.72
C ARG A 184 17.06 8.35 -10.05
N VAL A 185 16.75 9.27 -10.98
CA VAL A 185 17.76 10.09 -11.66
C VAL A 185 17.55 11.57 -11.46
N GLU A 186 16.32 12.07 -11.65
CA GLU A 186 16.05 13.49 -11.77
C GLU A 186 15.81 14.21 -10.44
N VAL A 187 15.21 13.54 -9.46
CA VAL A 187 15.05 14.14 -8.13
C VAL A 187 16.42 14.34 -7.45
N GLU A 188 16.60 15.45 -6.77
CA GLU A 188 17.83 15.80 -6.06
C GLU A 188 18.25 14.67 -5.11
N LYS A 189 17.32 14.19 -4.30
CA LYS A 189 17.50 13.03 -3.43
C LYS A 189 17.11 11.75 -4.16
N LYS A 190 18.04 11.12 -4.85
CA LYS A 190 17.83 9.83 -5.52
C LYS A 190 17.23 8.79 -4.57
N TYR A 191 16.11 8.20 -4.97
CA TYR A 191 15.42 7.20 -4.15
C TYR A 191 15.92 5.78 -4.45
N THR A 192 15.91 4.95 -3.41
CA THR A 192 16.21 3.52 -3.56
C THR A 192 15.06 2.78 -4.24
N ASP A 193 15.36 1.68 -4.91
CA ASP A 193 14.33 0.85 -5.57
C ASP A 193 13.25 0.36 -4.60
N ASN A 194 13.60 0.04 -3.36
CA ASN A 194 12.62 -0.36 -2.34
C ASN A 194 11.64 0.79 -1.99
N TYR A 195 12.13 2.03 -1.94
CA TYR A 195 11.27 3.19 -1.71
C TYR A 195 10.37 3.46 -2.91
N ILE A 196 10.94 3.44 -4.13
CA ILE A 196 10.18 3.58 -5.39
C ILE A 196 9.13 2.47 -5.50
N GLY A 197 9.50 1.23 -5.18
CA GLY A 197 8.57 0.10 -5.14
C GLY A 197 7.39 0.31 -4.19
N SER A 198 7.61 1.00 -3.07
CA SER A 198 6.53 1.37 -2.15
C SER A 198 5.62 2.45 -2.74
N ILE A 199 6.16 3.43 -3.45
CA ILE A 199 5.40 4.43 -4.21
C ILE A 199 4.53 3.74 -5.26
N ILE A 200 5.12 2.89 -6.10
CA ILE A 200 4.41 2.16 -7.16
C ILE A 200 3.31 1.26 -6.59
N LYS A 201 3.56 0.56 -5.47
CA LYS A 201 2.54 -0.24 -4.78
C LYS A 201 1.33 0.61 -4.37
N MET A 202 1.56 1.76 -3.74
CA MET A 202 0.49 2.65 -3.31
C MET A 202 -0.24 3.29 -4.48
N PHE A 203 0.47 3.67 -5.53
CA PHE A 203 -0.07 4.21 -6.78
C PHE A 203 -1.02 3.19 -7.43
N LYS A 204 -0.59 1.94 -7.59
CA LYS A 204 -1.44 0.84 -8.11
C LYS A 204 -2.67 0.61 -7.24
N ALA A 205 -2.51 0.62 -5.93
CA ALA A 205 -3.63 0.42 -5.00
C ALA A 205 -4.65 1.58 -5.07
N PHE A 206 -4.20 2.82 -5.23
CA PHE A 206 -5.06 3.98 -5.45
C PHE A 206 -5.84 3.87 -6.77
N ILE A 207 -5.16 3.52 -7.86
CA ILE A 207 -5.84 3.30 -9.16
C ILE A 207 -6.94 2.26 -9.01
N LYS A 208 -6.60 1.08 -8.49
CA LYS A 208 -7.54 -0.04 -8.38
C LYS A 208 -8.72 0.30 -7.45
N ASN A 209 -8.42 0.77 -6.24
CA ASN A 209 -9.42 0.86 -5.16
C ASN A 209 -10.23 2.16 -5.17
N TYR A 210 -9.76 3.19 -5.86
CA TYR A 210 -10.45 4.47 -5.94
C TYR A 210 -10.82 4.87 -7.35
N LEU A 211 -9.84 5.01 -8.25
CA LEU A 211 -10.16 5.48 -9.61
C LEU A 211 -11.04 4.50 -10.38
N GLN A 212 -10.71 3.20 -10.34
CA GLN A 212 -11.46 2.18 -11.08
C GLN A 212 -12.70 1.71 -10.33
N LEU A 213 -12.56 1.34 -9.05
CA LEU A 213 -13.65 0.70 -8.30
C LEU A 213 -14.69 1.72 -7.82
N GLU A 214 -14.28 2.89 -7.31
CA GLU A 214 -15.20 3.87 -6.70
C GLU A 214 -15.66 4.93 -7.68
N LEU A 215 -14.74 5.48 -8.49
CA LEU A 215 -15.07 6.48 -9.51
C LEU A 215 -15.46 5.86 -10.86
N ASN A 216 -15.40 4.53 -10.99
CA ASN A 216 -15.66 3.81 -12.24
C ASN A 216 -14.93 4.40 -13.45
N LEU A 217 -13.69 4.88 -13.23
CA LEU A 217 -12.90 5.54 -14.26
C LEU A 217 -12.27 4.50 -15.18
N LYS A 218 -12.58 4.57 -16.47
CA LYS A 218 -11.95 3.71 -17.48
C LYS A 218 -10.53 4.19 -17.78
N LEU A 219 -9.57 3.30 -17.61
CA LEU A 219 -8.14 3.53 -17.89
C LEU A 219 -7.68 2.54 -18.97
N PRO A 220 -7.97 2.82 -20.26
CA PRO A 220 -7.81 1.83 -21.33
C PRO A 220 -6.37 1.40 -21.57
N ASN A 221 -5.39 2.24 -21.22
CA ASN A 221 -3.97 1.98 -21.44
C ASN A 221 -3.25 1.45 -20.19
N TYR A 222 -3.97 1.32 -19.06
CA TYR A 222 -3.40 0.84 -17.81
C TYR A 222 -3.41 -0.67 -17.71
N ASN A 223 -2.23 -1.28 -17.65
CA ASN A 223 -2.08 -2.70 -17.31
C ASN A 223 -1.25 -2.83 -16.04
N PRO A 224 -1.83 -3.28 -14.90
CA PRO A 224 -1.12 -3.40 -13.62
C PRO A 224 0.02 -4.42 -13.65
N GLU A 225 0.04 -5.38 -14.58
CA GLU A 225 1.10 -6.38 -14.71
C GLU A 225 2.40 -5.77 -15.25
N HIS A 226 2.31 -4.73 -16.06
CA HIS A 226 3.46 -4.01 -16.57
C HIS A 226 4.09 -3.08 -15.51
N TRP A 227 3.36 -2.76 -14.44
CA TRP A 227 3.84 -1.91 -13.36
C TRP A 227 4.50 -2.76 -12.26
N LYS A 228 5.68 -3.29 -12.56
CA LYS A 228 6.46 -4.09 -11.62
C LYS A 228 6.90 -3.23 -10.43
N LYS A 229 6.87 -3.80 -9.23
CA LYS A 229 7.42 -3.16 -8.03
C LYS A 229 8.94 -3.32 -8.06
N PRO A 230 9.74 -2.23 -8.23
CA PRO A 230 11.18 -2.34 -8.10
C PRO A 230 11.54 -2.76 -6.67
N THR A 231 12.55 -3.61 -6.55
CA THR A 231 13.08 -4.07 -5.28
C THR A 231 14.59 -4.25 -5.40
N SER A 232 15.31 -3.88 -4.37
CA SER A 232 16.73 -4.16 -4.22
C SER A 232 16.96 -4.96 -2.94
N GLU A 233 17.98 -5.79 -2.96
CA GLU A 233 18.44 -6.48 -1.77
C GLU A 233 18.82 -5.47 -0.70
N THR A 234 18.64 -5.84 0.57
CA THR A 234 19.07 -5.02 1.71
C THR A 234 19.97 -5.86 2.59
N LEU A 235 21.10 -5.31 3.01
CA LEU A 235 21.94 -5.97 3.99
C LEU A 235 21.16 -6.19 5.29
N LYS A 236 21.22 -7.41 5.76
CA LYS A 236 20.55 -7.85 6.99
C LYS A 236 21.59 -8.40 7.94
N THR A 237 21.35 -8.21 9.24
CA THR A 237 22.21 -8.76 10.27
C THR A 237 21.40 -9.19 11.50
N TYR A 238 22.02 -9.99 12.35
CA TYR A 238 21.52 -10.37 13.66
C TYR A 238 22.69 -10.44 14.65
N LEU A 239 22.41 -10.45 15.94
CA LEU A 239 23.39 -10.71 16.99
C LEU A 239 23.24 -12.15 17.46
N THR A 240 24.36 -12.89 17.56
CA THR A 240 24.45 -14.19 18.20
C THR A 240 24.15 -14.07 19.70
N LEU A 241 23.86 -15.19 20.37
CA LEU A 241 23.67 -15.18 21.84
C LEU A 241 24.90 -14.65 22.59
N SER A 242 26.11 -14.95 22.12
CA SER A 242 27.37 -14.43 22.66
C SER A 242 27.44 -12.91 22.54
N GLU A 243 27.14 -12.37 21.35
CA GLU A 243 27.13 -10.92 21.11
C GLU A 243 26.03 -10.20 21.94
N ILE A 244 24.85 -10.81 22.08
CA ILE A 244 23.79 -10.27 22.97
C ILE A 244 24.28 -10.23 24.42
N LYS A 245 24.99 -11.26 24.87
CA LYS A 245 25.59 -11.27 26.21
C LYS A 245 26.62 -10.20 26.36
N THR A 246 27.53 -10.02 25.38
CA THR A 246 28.52 -8.93 25.37
C THR A 246 27.83 -7.57 25.47
N LEU A 247 26.79 -7.34 24.68
CA LEU A 247 26.02 -6.12 24.68
C LEU A 247 25.36 -5.89 26.06
N LEU A 248 24.72 -6.92 26.63
CA LEU A 248 24.01 -6.84 27.91
C LEU A 248 24.96 -6.43 29.07
N HIS A 249 26.21 -6.88 29.05
CA HIS A 249 27.20 -6.62 30.08
C HIS A 249 28.10 -5.40 29.77
N LEU A 250 27.85 -4.66 28.69
CA LEU A 250 28.60 -3.46 28.35
C LEU A 250 28.48 -2.44 29.48
N ASN A 251 29.62 -1.96 29.99
CA ASN A 251 29.64 -0.91 31.00
C ASN A 251 29.24 0.44 30.37
N LEU A 252 28.19 1.06 30.89
CA LEU A 252 27.65 2.32 30.40
C LEU A 252 27.58 3.39 31.51
N ALA A 253 28.40 3.27 32.55
CA ALA A 253 28.41 4.20 33.69
C ALA A 253 28.69 5.66 33.30
N GLU A 254 29.49 5.86 32.24
CA GLU A 254 29.84 7.18 31.71
C GLU A 254 28.89 7.69 30.62
N TYR A 255 27.88 6.88 30.25
CA TYR A 255 26.95 7.23 29.20
C TYR A 255 25.60 7.71 29.77
N PRO A 256 24.83 8.50 29.00
CA PRO A 256 23.50 8.88 29.41
C PRO A 256 22.61 7.65 29.69
N LYS A 257 21.76 7.71 30.71
CA LYS A 257 20.86 6.61 31.12
C LYS A 257 20.02 6.04 29.98
N GLU A 258 19.82 6.82 28.93
CA GLU A 258 19.09 6.37 27.74
C GLU A 258 19.80 5.24 27.00
N TYR A 259 21.15 5.24 26.98
CA TYR A 259 21.96 4.16 26.38
C TYR A 259 21.68 2.83 27.07
N GLU A 260 21.62 2.83 28.38
CA GLU A 260 21.27 1.66 29.17
C GLU A 260 19.83 1.20 28.89
N SER A 261 18.87 2.12 28.83
CA SER A 261 17.47 1.78 28.48
C SER A 261 17.35 1.19 27.10
N VAL A 262 18.07 1.71 26.10
CA VAL A 262 18.05 1.20 24.71
C VAL A 262 18.72 -0.16 24.62
N ARG A 263 19.90 -0.35 25.27
CA ARG A 263 20.59 -1.63 25.37
C ARG A 263 19.69 -2.70 25.97
N ASP A 264 19.13 -2.41 27.14
CA ASP A 264 18.32 -3.36 27.90
C ASP A 264 17.01 -3.69 27.19
N ALA A 265 16.37 -2.71 26.53
CA ALA A 265 15.19 -2.97 25.70
C ALA A 265 15.51 -3.88 24.49
N TYR A 266 16.64 -3.63 23.80
CA TYR A 266 17.10 -4.48 22.71
C TYR A 266 17.36 -5.92 23.18
N CYS A 267 18.11 -6.08 24.26
CA CYS A 267 18.44 -7.39 24.84
C CYS A 267 17.16 -8.12 25.30
N PHE A 268 16.22 -7.43 25.93
CA PHE A 268 14.93 -8.00 26.30
C PHE A 268 14.19 -8.56 25.09
N ILE A 269 14.09 -7.78 24.01
CA ILE A 269 13.41 -8.20 22.78
C ILE A 269 14.11 -9.42 22.16
N ALA A 270 15.45 -9.39 22.09
CA ALA A 270 16.24 -10.43 21.47
C ALA A 270 16.25 -11.74 22.27
N LEU A 271 16.13 -11.69 23.60
CA LEU A 271 16.16 -12.86 24.46
C LEU A 271 14.78 -13.45 24.73
N SER A 272 13.70 -12.68 24.61
CA SER A 272 12.36 -13.14 25.03
C SER A 272 11.53 -13.74 23.85
N CYS A 273 11.09 -12.91 22.93
CA CYS A 273 10.17 -13.36 21.85
C CYS A 273 10.31 -12.58 20.55
N GLY A 274 11.28 -11.73 20.42
CA GLY A 274 11.49 -10.95 19.19
C GLY A 274 10.30 -10.06 18.80
N LEU A 275 9.57 -9.50 19.77
CA LEU A 275 8.41 -8.65 19.51
C LEU A 275 8.79 -7.38 18.74
N ARG A 276 7.81 -6.78 18.03
CA ARG A 276 8.06 -5.52 17.34
C ARG A 276 8.22 -4.38 18.32
N VAL A 277 9.13 -3.42 18.04
CA VAL A 277 9.35 -2.27 18.92
C VAL A 277 8.08 -1.49 19.21
N GLY A 278 7.17 -1.35 18.22
CA GLY A 278 5.89 -0.69 18.43
C GLY A 278 4.93 -1.43 19.37
N ASP A 279 5.06 -2.75 19.51
CA ASP A 279 4.33 -3.53 20.50
C ASP A 279 5.05 -3.48 21.84
N TYR A 280 6.39 -3.55 21.85
CA TYR A 280 7.21 -3.38 23.05
C TYR A 280 6.91 -2.07 23.80
N MET A 281 6.82 -0.95 23.07
CA MET A 281 6.58 0.38 23.69
C MET A 281 5.20 0.48 24.39
N LYS A 282 4.29 -0.45 24.15
CA LYS A 282 2.95 -0.53 24.79
C LYS A 282 2.92 -1.39 26.03
N LEU A 283 3.99 -2.16 26.28
CA LEU A 283 4.03 -3.07 27.42
C LEU A 283 4.09 -2.33 28.74
N ASN A 284 3.45 -2.89 29.73
CA ASN A 284 3.61 -2.55 31.14
C ASN A 284 3.69 -3.84 31.99
N LYS A 285 4.36 -3.75 33.14
CA LYS A 285 4.65 -4.90 33.99
C LYS A 285 3.37 -5.53 34.53
N LYS A 286 2.38 -4.72 34.92
CA LYS A 286 1.15 -5.16 35.58
C LYS A 286 0.29 -6.02 34.67
N ASP A 287 0.09 -5.56 33.41
CA ASP A 287 -0.88 -6.18 32.53
C ASP A 287 -0.26 -7.27 31.62
N ASN A 288 1.06 -7.23 31.44
CA ASN A 288 1.72 -8.06 30.44
C ASN A 288 2.57 -9.19 31.04
N ILE A 289 2.84 -9.19 32.35
CA ILE A 289 3.63 -10.25 33.00
C ILE A 289 2.76 -11.03 33.96
N THR A 290 2.72 -12.35 33.76
CA THR A 290 2.05 -13.29 34.65
C THR A 290 3.04 -14.34 35.14
N THR A 291 2.77 -14.91 36.32
CA THR A 291 3.49 -16.07 36.85
C THR A 291 2.60 -17.29 36.77
N GLU A 292 3.08 -18.34 36.13
CA GLU A 292 2.35 -19.61 36.08
C GLU A 292 3.22 -20.76 36.56
N ILE A 293 2.64 -21.66 37.35
CA ILE A 293 3.31 -22.88 37.76
C ILE A 293 3.08 -23.93 36.67
N ARG A 294 4.17 -24.46 36.11
CA ARG A 294 4.13 -25.52 35.10
C ARG A 294 5.14 -26.59 35.49
N LYS A 295 4.68 -27.85 35.58
CA LYS A 295 5.53 -28.98 36.01
C LYS A 295 6.31 -28.68 37.30
N GLY A 296 5.64 -28.06 38.31
CA GLY A 296 6.23 -27.71 39.59
C GLY A 296 7.26 -26.59 39.61
N LYS A 297 7.39 -25.80 38.50
CA LYS A 297 8.31 -24.66 38.40
C LYS A 297 7.55 -23.39 38.04
N ASP A 298 7.98 -22.29 38.60
CA ASP A 298 7.48 -20.94 38.30
C ASP A 298 8.04 -20.41 36.99
N TYR A 299 7.14 -20.09 36.07
CA TYR A 299 7.48 -19.44 34.81
C TYR A 299 6.94 -18.02 34.78
N LYS A 300 7.79 -17.05 34.43
CA LYS A 300 7.36 -15.69 34.08
C LYS A 300 6.98 -15.67 32.60
N LEU A 301 5.77 -15.25 32.32
CA LEU A 301 5.22 -15.24 30.97
C LEU A 301 4.87 -13.82 30.55
N LEU A 302 5.28 -13.46 29.33
CA LEU A 302 4.88 -12.25 28.65
C LEU A 302 3.64 -12.53 27.82
N THR A 303 2.55 -11.78 28.06
CA THR A 303 1.31 -11.88 27.28
C THR A 303 0.96 -10.51 26.73
N PHE A 304 0.74 -10.42 25.42
CA PHE A 304 0.33 -9.17 24.76
C PHE A 304 -0.45 -9.45 23.49
N LYS A 305 -1.17 -8.42 23.02
CA LYS A 305 -1.87 -8.45 21.74
C LYS A 305 -1.09 -7.63 20.70
N GLU A 306 -0.70 -8.28 19.59
CA GLU A 306 -0.02 -7.59 18.51
C GLU A 306 -0.87 -6.49 17.88
N SER A 307 -0.28 -5.33 17.68
CA SER A 307 -0.97 -4.18 17.07
C SER A 307 -1.29 -4.39 15.60
N LYS A 308 -0.43 -5.11 14.87
CA LYS A 308 -0.55 -5.27 13.42
C LYS A 308 -1.60 -6.31 13.03
N ASN A 309 -1.59 -7.46 13.69
CA ASN A 309 -2.42 -8.62 13.30
C ASN A 309 -3.56 -8.89 14.31
N GLY A 310 -3.54 -8.26 15.48
CA GLY A 310 -4.49 -8.48 16.54
C GLY A 310 -4.39 -9.85 17.22
N LYS A 311 -3.32 -10.61 16.98
CA LYS A 311 -3.08 -11.93 17.57
C LYS A 311 -2.57 -11.78 18.99
N TYR A 312 -2.97 -12.70 19.88
CA TYR A 312 -2.37 -12.84 21.20
C TYR A 312 -1.09 -13.64 21.11
N VAL A 313 -0.06 -13.15 21.79
CA VAL A 313 1.24 -13.81 21.97
C VAL A 313 1.40 -14.10 23.45
N LYS A 314 1.85 -15.31 23.77
CA LYS A 314 2.23 -15.73 25.11
C LYS A 314 3.58 -16.42 25.04
N ALA A 315 4.60 -15.83 25.66
CA ALA A 315 5.99 -16.27 25.56
C ALA A 315 6.64 -16.37 26.95
N PRO A 316 7.49 -17.35 27.20
CA PRO A 316 8.28 -17.39 28.44
C PRO A 316 9.30 -16.25 28.45
N ILE A 317 9.56 -15.69 29.63
CA ILE A 317 10.59 -14.70 29.85
C ILE A 317 11.80 -15.40 30.49
N PRO A 318 12.95 -15.53 29.78
CA PRO A 318 14.18 -16.08 30.35
C PRO A 318 14.69 -15.24 31.51
N LYS A 319 15.55 -15.85 32.38
CA LYS A 319 16.07 -15.20 33.59
C LYS A 319 16.75 -13.85 33.30
N ASP A 320 17.61 -13.80 32.30
CA ASP A 320 18.35 -12.56 31.94
C ASP A 320 17.40 -11.47 31.43
N ALA A 321 16.40 -11.82 30.63
CA ALA A 321 15.37 -10.87 30.22
C ALA A 321 14.50 -10.41 31.41
N TYR A 322 14.21 -11.30 32.37
CA TYR A 322 13.44 -10.92 33.55
C TYR A 322 14.24 -10.03 34.51
N SER A 323 15.56 -10.22 34.63
CA SER A 323 16.45 -9.34 35.42
C SER A 323 16.42 -7.89 34.94
N ILE A 324 16.28 -7.68 33.63
CA ILE A 324 16.09 -6.35 33.05
C ILE A 324 14.81 -5.69 33.58
N ILE A 325 13.72 -6.45 33.65
CA ILE A 325 12.43 -5.94 34.16
C ILE A 325 12.53 -5.58 35.66
N ILE A 326 13.24 -6.39 36.44
CA ILE A 326 13.49 -6.09 37.86
C ILE A 326 14.33 -4.82 38.02
N LYS A 327 15.44 -4.73 37.28
CA LYS A 327 16.37 -3.56 37.30
C LYS A 327 15.62 -2.25 36.99
N HIS A 328 14.76 -2.23 35.99
CA HIS A 328 14.02 -1.03 35.57
C HIS A 328 12.65 -0.87 36.28
N ASN A 329 12.33 -1.73 37.22
CA ASN A 329 10.98 -1.85 37.80
C ASN A 329 9.86 -1.87 36.76
N GLY A 330 10.13 -2.46 35.59
CA GLY A 330 9.24 -2.54 34.44
C GLY A 330 10.02 -2.68 33.13
N PHE A 331 9.37 -2.36 32.00
CA PHE A 331 10.04 -2.38 30.71
C PHE A 331 10.85 -1.10 30.49
N PRO A 332 12.15 -1.16 30.13
CA PRO A 332 12.95 -0.01 29.77
C PRO A 332 12.24 0.87 28.71
N ARG A 333 12.19 2.16 28.92
CA ARG A 333 11.48 3.08 28.02
C ARG A 333 12.36 3.58 26.88
N LEU A 334 11.81 3.61 25.69
CA LEU A 334 12.44 4.14 24.49
C LEU A 334 11.82 5.50 24.14
N SER A 335 12.63 6.50 23.80
CA SER A 335 12.16 7.83 23.42
C SER A 335 11.53 7.85 22.02
N SER A 336 12.24 7.33 21.02
CA SER A 336 11.77 7.15 19.66
C SER A 336 12.55 6.04 18.97
N GLU A 337 11.96 5.43 17.94
CA GLU A 337 12.62 4.39 17.15
C GLU A 337 13.89 4.92 16.45
N GLN A 338 13.84 6.14 15.92
CA GLN A 338 14.98 6.75 15.23
C GLN A 338 16.16 6.99 16.18
N LYS A 339 15.91 7.56 17.36
CA LYS A 339 16.95 7.82 18.36
C LYS A 339 17.51 6.50 18.90
N SER A 340 16.66 5.54 19.20
CA SER A 340 17.09 4.21 19.63
C SER A 340 17.97 3.51 18.60
N ASN A 341 17.62 3.60 17.29
CA ASN A 341 18.43 3.01 16.24
C ASN A 341 19.80 3.68 16.08
N LYS A 342 19.91 4.99 16.37
CA LYS A 342 21.21 5.68 16.40
C LYS A 342 22.06 5.15 17.56
N ILE A 343 21.51 5.12 18.76
CA ILE A 343 22.19 4.61 19.96
C ILE A 343 22.62 3.15 19.78
N LEU A 344 21.78 2.30 19.17
CA LEU A 344 22.12 0.90 18.94
C LEU A 344 23.36 0.73 18.06
N LYS A 345 23.58 1.59 17.08
CA LYS A 345 24.80 1.57 16.27
C LYS A 345 26.03 1.94 17.08
N GLU A 346 25.93 2.97 17.90
CA GLU A 346 26.99 3.40 18.79
C GLU A 346 27.33 2.32 19.84
N LEU A 347 26.30 1.66 20.41
CA LEU A 347 26.48 0.51 21.29
C LEU A 347 27.15 -0.67 20.61
N GLY A 348 26.79 -0.95 19.35
CA GLY A 348 27.40 -2.00 18.56
C GLY A 348 28.87 -1.72 18.23
N GLU A 349 29.22 -0.45 17.99
CA GLU A 349 30.59 0.01 17.80
C GLU A 349 31.41 -0.16 19.08
N LEU A 350 30.85 0.23 20.24
CA LEU A 350 31.47 0.03 21.55
C LEU A 350 31.72 -1.44 21.87
N CYS A 351 30.81 -2.33 21.43
CA CYS A 351 31.00 -3.78 21.55
C CYS A 351 31.94 -4.35 20.48
N GLN A 352 32.50 -3.54 19.60
CA GLN A 352 33.38 -3.95 18.48
C GLN A 352 32.76 -4.97 17.54
N PHE A 353 31.49 -4.84 17.25
CA PHE A 353 30.82 -5.69 16.24
C PHE A 353 31.23 -5.27 14.82
N ASN A 354 32.50 -5.46 14.51
CA ASN A 354 33.19 -4.93 13.32
C ASN A 354 33.16 -5.88 12.10
N GLN A 355 32.48 -7.02 12.19
CA GLN A 355 32.38 -7.97 11.08
C GLN A 355 31.74 -7.28 9.86
N TRP A 356 32.29 -7.59 8.68
CA TRP A 356 31.69 -7.13 7.42
C TRP A 356 30.44 -7.95 7.10
N VAL A 357 29.38 -7.26 6.73
CA VAL A 357 28.16 -7.85 6.17
C VAL A 357 28.13 -7.51 4.68
N GLU A 358 28.12 -8.53 3.85
CA GLU A 358 28.17 -8.44 2.40
C GLU A 358 26.81 -8.83 1.79
N PRO A 359 26.46 -8.34 0.60
CA PRO A 359 25.27 -8.81 -0.12
C PRO A 359 25.42 -10.27 -0.55
N GLU A 360 24.34 -11.03 -0.55
CA GLU A 360 24.34 -12.43 -0.97
C GLU A 360 24.78 -12.60 -2.44
N LYS A 361 24.43 -11.63 -3.29
CA LYS A 361 24.80 -11.65 -4.71
C LYS A 361 26.12 -10.90 -4.94
N LYS A 362 27.15 -11.60 -5.42
CA LYS A 362 28.48 -11.02 -5.67
C LYS A 362 28.50 -9.78 -6.58
N ASN A 363 27.54 -9.64 -7.50
CA ASN A 363 27.43 -8.51 -8.44
C ASN A 363 26.44 -7.44 -7.97
N ASN A 364 26.08 -7.42 -6.70
CA ASN A 364 25.18 -6.42 -6.16
C ASN A 364 25.93 -5.09 -5.95
N PRO A 365 25.41 -3.94 -6.40
CA PRO A 365 26.05 -2.65 -6.21
C PRO A 365 26.02 -2.14 -4.77
N ILE A 366 25.36 -2.87 -3.86
CA ILE A 366 25.27 -2.50 -2.46
C ILE A 366 26.64 -2.68 -1.79
N GLN A 367 27.17 -1.60 -1.22
CA GLN A 367 28.42 -1.64 -0.49
C GLN A 367 28.27 -2.45 0.80
N LYS A 368 29.27 -3.27 1.10
CA LYS A 368 29.40 -3.94 2.40
C LYS A 368 29.42 -2.90 3.55
N LYS A 369 28.89 -3.29 4.69
CA LYS A 369 28.84 -2.49 5.89
C LYS A 369 29.33 -3.26 7.11
N ARG A 370 29.81 -2.54 8.10
CA ARG A 370 30.09 -3.14 9.41
C ARG A 370 28.79 -3.57 10.07
N LYS A 371 28.84 -4.64 10.84
CA LYS A 371 27.66 -5.20 11.53
C LYS A 371 26.95 -4.18 12.42
N TYR A 372 27.72 -3.38 13.18
CA TYR A 372 27.18 -2.33 14.05
C TYR A 372 26.39 -1.25 13.28
N GLU A 373 26.80 -0.91 12.06
CA GLU A 373 26.10 0.08 11.22
C GLU A 373 24.69 -0.38 10.78
N LEU A 374 24.45 -1.69 10.82
CA LEU A 374 23.17 -2.31 10.45
C LEU A 374 22.26 -2.54 11.66
N MET A 375 22.75 -2.30 12.89
CA MET A 375 21.96 -2.52 14.09
C MET A 375 20.79 -1.53 14.20
N THR A 376 19.62 -2.10 14.47
CA THR A 376 18.35 -1.38 14.66
C THR A 376 17.48 -2.16 15.64
N ASN A 377 16.42 -1.56 16.14
CA ASN A 377 15.43 -2.29 16.95
C ASN A 377 14.91 -3.56 16.25
N HIS A 378 14.84 -3.54 14.91
CA HIS A 378 14.40 -4.69 14.14
C HIS A 378 15.41 -5.84 14.11
N THR A 379 16.70 -5.52 14.28
CA THR A 379 17.77 -6.51 14.43
C THR A 379 17.56 -7.38 15.67
N ALA A 380 17.03 -6.85 16.79
CA ALA A 380 16.69 -7.66 17.96
C ALA A 380 15.71 -8.79 17.65
N ARG A 381 14.68 -8.49 16.85
CA ARG A 381 13.70 -9.50 16.39
C ARG A 381 14.35 -10.55 15.50
N ARG A 382 15.25 -10.14 14.59
CA ARG A 382 16.04 -11.08 13.77
C ARG A 382 16.93 -11.97 14.64
N SER A 383 17.60 -11.38 15.63
CA SER A 383 18.43 -12.12 16.56
C SER A 383 17.64 -13.22 17.28
N PHE A 384 16.45 -12.91 17.79
CA PHE A 384 15.56 -13.92 18.37
C PHE A 384 15.24 -15.04 17.40
N CYS A 385 14.74 -14.69 16.19
CA CYS A 385 14.29 -15.68 15.23
C CYS A 385 15.46 -16.59 14.75
N THR A 386 16.60 -16.01 14.44
CA THR A 386 17.78 -16.75 13.96
C THR A 386 18.36 -17.63 15.06
N ASN A 387 18.61 -17.09 16.25
CA ASN A 387 19.16 -17.89 17.36
C ASN A 387 18.22 -19.03 17.80
N ALA A 388 16.90 -18.76 17.87
CA ALA A 388 15.93 -19.80 18.21
C ALA A 388 15.92 -20.92 17.15
N TYR A 389 15.99 -20.55 15.86
CA TYR A 389 16.07 -21.51 14.77
C TYR A 389 17.39 -22.32 14.82
N ASP A 390 18.52 -21.66 15.11
CA ASP A 390 19.82 -22.32 15.22
C ASP A 390 19.88 -23.35 16.34
N LEU A 391 19.21 -23.06 17.44
CA LEU A 391 19.11 -23.97 18.57
C LEU A 391 18.03 -25.06 18.40
N GLY A 392 17.48 -25.22 17.20
CA GLY A 392 16.54 -26.29 16.88
C GLY A 392 15.10 -26.06 17.35
N THR A 393 14.73 -24.81 17.68
CA THR A 393 13.32 -24.53 17.99
C THR A 393 12.50 -24.68 16.70
N ASP A 394 11.38 -25.38 16.81
CA ASP A 394 10.48 -25.60 15.67
C ASP A 394 9.98 -24.28 15.05
N LEU A 395 9.94 -24.23 13.73
CA LEU A 395 9.58 -23.02 12.96
C LEU A 395 8.18 -22.50 13.33
N ILE A 396 7.23 -23.40 13.57
CA ILE A 396 5.86 -23.04 13.96
C ILE A 396 5.84 -22.43 15.36
N GLN A 397 6.66 -22.96 16.28
CA GLN A 397 6.80 -22.41 17.63
C GLN A 397 7.40 -21.01 17.59
N ILE A 398 8.49 -20.81 16.84
CA ILE A 398 9.08 -19.46 16.63
C ILE A 398 8.03 -18.51 16.06
N MET A 399 7.30 -18.95 15.04
CA MET A 399 6.26 -18.14 14.37
C MET A 399 5.14 -17.74 15.34
N LYS A 400 4.69 -18.64 16.20
CA LYS A 400 3.64 -18.38 17.21
C LYS A 400 4.10 -17.39 18.27
N ILE A 401 5.32 -17.55 18.78
CA ILE A 401 5.89 -16.70 19.84
C ILE A 401 6.26 -15.30 19.29
N SER A 402 6.84 -15.24 18.09
CA SER A 402 7.20 -13.98 17.48
C SER A 402 6.05 -13.27 16.76
N GLY A 403 4.90 -13.94 16.56
CA GLY A 403 3.71 -13.38 15.92
C GLY A 403 3.85 -13.21 14.40
N HIS A 404 4.63 -14.05 13.71
CA HIS A 404 4.67 -14.06 12.25
C HIS A 404 3.40 -14.66 11.64
N SER A 405 2.96 -14.14 10.49
CA SER A 405 1.71 -14.55 9.85
C SER A 405 1.85 -15.81 8.99
N SER A 406 3.04 -16.08 8.47
CA SER A 406 3.35 -17.25 7.65
C SER A 406 4.81 -17.67 7.82
N PRO A 407 5.15 -18.92 7.49
CA PRO A 407 6.54 -19.39 7.45
C PRO A 407 7.42 -18.55 6.53
N ASP A 408 6.97 -18.20 5.33
CA ASP A 408 7.74 -17.40 4.37
C ASP A 408 8.17 -16.06 4.96
N VAL A 409 7.24 -15.37 5.66
CA VAL A 409 7.57 -14.12 6.34
C VAL A 409 8.55 -14.34 7.48
N LEU A 410 8.51 -15.46 8.20
CA LEU A 410 9.49 -15.78 9.24
C LEU A 410 10.87 -16.09 8.63
N LEU A 411 10.92 -16.84 7.54
CA LEU A 411 12.18 -17.16 6.83
C LEU A 411 12.94 -15.90 6.37
N GLU A 412 12.24 -14.82 6.02
CA GLU A 412 12.87 -13.52 5.73
C GLU A 412 13.64 -12.93 6.95
N TYR A 413 13.32 -13.39 8.17
CA TYR A 413 13.99 -12.97 9.41
C TYR A 413 15.13 -13.89 9.82
N ILE A 414 15.13 -15.14 9.38
CA ILE A 414 16.21 -16.08 9.62
C ILE A 414 17.34 -15.73 8.65
N ASN A 415 18.41 -15.17 9.21
CA ASN A 415 19.53 -14.64 8.43
C ASN A 415 20.62 -15.71 8.31
N LYS A 416 20.45 -16.65 7.40
CA LYS A 416 21.35 -17.78 7.14
C LYS A 416 21.74 -17.86 5.67
N THR A 417 23.01 -18.18 5.42
CA THR A 417 23.53 -18.50 4.08
C THR A 417 23.20 -19.95 3.71
N LEU A 418 23.35 -20.30 2.43
CA LEU A 418 23.20 -21.69 1.98
C LEU A 418 24.22 -22.61 2.64
N ASP A 419 25.46 -22.14 2.84
CA ASP A 419 26.51 -22.90 3.50
C ASP A 419 26.15 -23.20 4.95
N GLU A 420 25.64 -22.20 5.71
CA GLU A 420 25.15 -22.39 7.07
C GLU A 420 23.96 -23.35 7.16
N TYR A 421 23.11 -23.42 6.12
CA TYR A 421 22.04 -24.43 6.05
C TYR A 421 22.63 -25.82 5.80
N ALA A 422 23.61 -25.95 4.90
CA ALA A 422 24.29 -27.20 4.63
C ALA A 422 24.99 -27.72 5.89
N ASP A 423 25.77 -26.88 6.56
CA ASP A 423 26.45 -27.24 7.83
C ASP A 423 25.44 -27.73 8.88
N LYS A 424 24.32 -27.03 9.03
CA LYS A 424 23.28 -27.43 9.97
C LYS A 424 22.65 -28.77 9.60
N MET A 425 22.50 -29.06 8.32
CA MET A 425 21.95 -30.35 7.87
C MET A 425 22.81 -31.52 8.30
N THR A 426 24.15 -31.40 8.24
CA THR A 426 25.08 -32.46 8.67
C THR A 426 24.90 -32.85 10.14
N GLU A 427 24.48 -31.93 10.98
CA GLU A 427 24.26 -32.15 12.41
C GLU A 427 22.87 -32.76 12.74
N THR A 428 21.98 -32.88 11.76
CA THR A 428 20.65 -33.42 11.99
C THR A 428 20.65 -34.91 12.28
N PRO A 429 19.69 -35.44 13.07
CA PRO A 429 19.54 -36.88 13.28
C PRO A 429 19.41 -37.68 11.99
N TYR A 430 18.79 -37.07 10.96
CA TYR A 430 18.63 -37.69 9.65
C TYR A 430 20.00 -37.98 9.00
N TYR A 431 20.85 -36.96 8.85
CA TYR A 431 22.19 -37.15 8.22
C TYR A 431 23.06 -38.06 9.07
N LYS A 432 23.05 -37.92 10.41
CA LYS A 432 23.78 -38.81 11.32
C LYS A 432 23.34 -40.28 11.21
N ALA A 433 22.04 -40.50 10.99
CA ALA A 433 21.52 -41.86 10.78
C ALA A 433 21.91 -42.39 9.39
N VAL A 434 21.89 -41.55 8.33
CA VAL A 434 22.24 -41.96 6.97
C VAL A 434 23.75 -42.23 6.82
N ASP A 435 24.60 -41.41 7.47
CA ASP A 435 26.04 -41.58 7.47
C ASP A 435 26.48 -42.88 8.19
N ASN A 436 25.65 -43.36 9.12
CA ASN A 436 25.88 -44.59 9.86
C ASN A 436 24.68 -45.54 9.69
N LEU A 437 24.25 -45.74 8.45
CA LEU A 437 22.99 -46.45 8.13
C LEU A 437 22.99 -47.89 8.62
N ASP A 438 24.14 -48.59 8.52
CA ASP A 438 24.28 -49.99 8.98
C ASP A 438 24.12 -50.11 10.50
N ASP A 439 24.74 -49.20 11.25
CA ASP A 439 24.57 -49.11 12.71
C ASP A 439 23.13 -48.73 13.10
N TYR A 440 22.54 -47.76 12.38
CA TYR A 440 21.16 -47.33 12.62
C TYR A 440 20.14 -48.44 12.36
N LEU A 441 20.36 -49.25 11.33
CA LEU A 441 19.51 -50.39 10.98
C LEU A 441 19.88 -51.69 11.76
N GLY A 442 20.91 -51.64 12.59
CA GLY A 442 21.39 -52.84 13.34
C GLY A 442 21.97 -53.93 12.44
N LEU A 443 22.41 -53.57 11.23
CA LEU A 443 23.06 -54.51 10.29
C LEU A 443 24.51 -54.70 10.73
N LYS A 444 24.83 -55.89 11.19
CA LYS A 444 26.25 -56.27 11.41
C LYS A 444 26.95 -56.38 10.07
N ALA A 445 28.13 -55.76 9.98
CA ALA A 445 29.02 -56.01 8.82
C ALA A 445 29.19 -57.52 8.65
N ILE A 446 28.80 -58.03 7.49
CA ILE A 446 28.99 -59.46 7.10
C ILE A 446 30.44 -59.66 6.74
#